data_dacaa0d345f7d881b0d34cd53d033287
#
_entry.id   dacaa0d345f7d881b0d34cd53d033287
#
_cell.length_a   1.000
_cell.length_b   1.000
_cell.length_c   1.000
_cell.angle_alpha   90.00
_cell.angle_beta   90.00
_cell.angle_gamma   90.00
#
_symmetry.space_group_name_H-M   'P 1'
#
loop_
_entity.id
_entity.type
_entity.pdbx_description
1 polymer ?
#
loop_
_entity_poly.entity_id
_entity_poly.type
_entity_poly.pdbx_seq_one_letter_code
_entity_poly.pdbx_strand_id
1 'polypeptide(L)'
;MEFQHGGLETYLTRISEPYYRGELSKEVRRTGVPALAPLLHSVLDLLGEYPERGVFEFTFDFEAGKASEDFARMQALVLLSRLDALRLERCSLSPTDGAKSINLVEASSGQQQMLCSMFGLMSELRNNSIVLIDEPELSLHPTWQMSFLDRLSSVLEQFTGCHVILATHSPLIAQSAIIKGVEVLRMRPSDYVTTATPLYHQAGNTSVEETLVDVFSTPVPGSVYLANELFEIVTEGERGDKKALEEALARLRQLSFLYANGEEGLSHGQDLEMIHKAIRLLQLSNEAPDENFSDAE
;
A
#
# COMPACT_ATOMS: atom_id res chain seq x y z
N MET A 1 -22.51 -5.04 -15.78
CA MET A 1 -23.17 -4.99 -14.46
C MET A 1 -24.57 -5.53 -14.61
N GLU A 2 -24.97 -6.50 -13.81
CA GLU A 2 -26.33 -7.07 -13.84
C GLU A 2 -27.02 -6.75 -12.52
N PHE A 3 -28.24 -6.19 -12.59
CA PHE A 3 -29.05 -5.84 -11.42
C PHE A 3 -30.43 -6.48 -11.50
N GLN A 4 -30.99 -6.86 -10.37
CA GLN A 4 -32.36 -7.31 -10.25
C GLN A 4 -33.24 -6.15 -9.79
N HIS A 5 -34.24 -5.78 -10.57
CA HIS A 5 -35.15 -4.66 -10.26
C HIS A 5 -36.25 -5.12 -9.34
N GLY A 6 -36.38 -4.53 -8.16
CA GLY A 6 -37.62 -4.63 -7.36
C GLY A 6 -38.64 -3.60 -7.87
N GLY A 7 -39.91 -3.96 -7.98
CA GLY A 7 -40.93 -3.12 -8.62
C GLY A 7 -40.94 -1.65 -8.19
N LEU A 8 -41.33 -0.77 -9.11
CA LEU A 8 -41.35 0.69 -8.94
C LEU A 8 -42.21 1.11 -7.73
N GLU A 9 -43.32 0.42 -7.48
CA GLU A 9 -44.20 0.66 -6.32
C GLU A 9 -43.48 0.39 -5.00
N THR A 10 -42.71 -0.70 -4.93
CA THR A 10 -41.91 -1.02 -3.75
C THR A 10 -40.84 0.06 -3.51
N TYR A 11 -40.22 0.57 -4.57
CA TYR A 11 -39.27 1.65 -4.50
C TYR A 11 -39.89 2.97 -4.01
N LEU A 12 -41.03 3.40 -4.59
CA LEU A 12 -41.72 4.61 -4.19
C LEU A 12 -42.24 4.53 -2.74
N THR A 13 -42.72 3.37 -2.32
CA THR A 13 -43.14 3.12 -0.95
C THR A 13 -41.93 3.24 0.01
N ARG A 14 -40.81 2.64 -0.32
CA ARG A 14 -39.58 2.71 0.50
C ARG A 14 -39.05 4.13 0.62
N ILE A 15 -38.98 4.92 -0.46
CA ILE A 15 -38.55 6.32 -0.39
C ILE A 15 -39.46 7.16 0.50
N SER A 16 -40.73 6.79 0.62
CA SER A 16 -41.71 7.46 1.50
C SER A 16 -41.49 7.17 2.98
N GLU A 17 -40.80 6.08 3.34
CA GLU A 17 -40.51 5.72 4.72
C GLU A 17 -39.44 6.63 5.36
N PRO A 18 -39.57 6.95 6.67
CA PRO A 18 -38.67 7.87 7.37
C PRO A 18 -37.20 7.40 7.35
N TYR A 19 -36.95 6.10 7.38
CA TYR A 19 -35.63 5.51 7.34
C TYR A 19 -34.89 5.84 6.02
N TYR A 20 -35.56 5.57 4.90
CA TYR A 20 -35.00 5.81 3.58
C TYR A 20 -34.89 7.29 3.24
N ARG A 21 -35.78 8.13 3.76
CA ARG A 21 -35.58 9.60 3.73
C ARG A 21 -34.34 10.02 4.48
N GLY A 22 -34.02 9.34 5.59
CA GLY A 22 -32.77 9.57 6.33
C GLY A 22 -31.51 9.21 5.53
N GLU A 23 -31.51 8.07 4.83
CA GLU A 23 -30.40 7.65 3.97
C GLU A 23 -30.26 8.57 2.76
N LEU A 24 -31.33 8.91 2.07
CA LEU A 24 -31.31 9.89 0.99
C LEU A 24 -30.79 11.24 1.48
N SER A 25 -31.20 11.70 2.67
CA SER A 25 -30.71 12.94 3.28
C SER A 25 -29.21 12.89 3.61
N LYS A 26 -28.67 11.73 4.00
CA LYS A 26 -27.24 11.55 4.21
C LYS A 26 -26.47 11.62 2.89
N GLU A 27 -26.97 10.98 1.84
CA GLU A 27 -26.36 11.01 0.51
C GLU A 27 -26.41 12.43 -0.09
N VAL A 28 -27.52 13.15 0.09
CA VAL A 28 -27.63 14.58 -0.26
C VAL A 28 -26.58 15.44 0.44
N ARG A 29 -26.33 15.19 1.72
CA ARG A 29 -25.29 15.92 2.49
C ARG A 29 -23.90 15.56 2.00
N ARG A 30 -23.68 14.34 1.58
CA ARG A 30 -22.39 13.84 1.08
C ARG A 30 -22.06 14.37 -0.32
N THR A 31 -23.04 14.38 -1.22
CA THR A 31 -22.85 14.76 -2.62
C THR A 31 -23.13 16.23 -2.91
N GLY A 32 -23.81 16.94 -2.02
CA GLY A 32 -24.31 18.31 -2.22
C GLY A 32 -25.58 18.40 -3.05
N VAL A 33 -26.37 19.43 -2.80
CA VAL A 33 -27.67 19.66 -3.45
C VAL A 33 -27.58 19.80 -4.98
N PRO A 34 -26.54 20.43 -5.57
CA PRO A 34 -26.40 20.55 -7.01
C PRO A 34 -26.21 19.21 -7.73
N ALA A 35 -25.63 18.21 -7.06
CA ALA A 35 -25.37 16.88 -7.65
C ALA A 35 -26.58 15.95 -7.57
N LEU A 36 -27.57 16.25 -6.71
CA LEU A 36 -28.72 15.39 -6.51
C LEU A 36 -29.73 15.45 -7.66
N ALA A 37 -29.96 16.62 -8.25
CA ALA A 37 -30.94 16.77 -9.33
C ALA A 37 -30.59 15.95 -10.59
N PRO A 38 -29.34 15.94 -11.08
CA PRO A 38 -28.91 15.03 -12.14
C PRO A 38 -29.04 13.56 -11.74
N LEU A 39 -28.69 13.22 -10.49
CA LEU A 39 -28.79 11.86 -9.98
C LEU A 39 -30.23 11.35 -9.94
N LEU A 40 -31.17 12.15 -9.46
CA LEU A 40 -32.60 11.82 -9.45
C LEU A 40 -33.15 11.67 -10.87
N HIS A 41 -32.71 12.52 -11.81
CA HIS A 41 -33.08 12.42 -13.20
C HIS A 41 -32.60 11.10 -13.81
N SER A 42 -31.33 10.77 -13.61
CA SER A 42 -30.78 9.49 -14.06
C SER A 42 -31.46 8.26 -13.43
N VAL A 43 -31.90 8.36 -12.16
CA VAL A 43 -32.70 7.31 -11.52
C VAL A 43 -34.07 7.16 -12.18
N LEU A 44 -34.75 8.26 -12.47
CA LEU A 44 -36.06 8.24 -13.12
C LEU A 44 -35.98 7.73 -14.57
N ASP A 45 -34.96 8.14 -15.31
CA ASP A 45 -34.71 7.67 -16.67
C ASP A 45 -34.45 6.16 -16.68
N LEU A 46 -33.58 5.66 -15.77
CA LEU A 46 -33.33 4.23 -15.63
C LEU A 46 -34.58 3.43 -15.28
N LEU A 47 -35.45 3.95 -14.38
CA LEU A 47 -36.68 3.29 -14.00
C LEU A 47 -37.72 3.31 -15.11
N GLY A 48 -37.74 4.35 -15.96
CA GLY A 48 -38.64 4.48 -17.11
C GLY A 48 -38.22 3.60 -18.31
N GLU A 49 -36.95 3.27 -18.45
CA GLU A 49 -36.43 2.46 -19.56
C GLU A 49 -36.62 0.94 -19.34
N TYR A 50 -36.79 0.48 -18.11
CA TYR A 50 -36.76 -0.94 -17.79
C TYR A 50 -38.07 -1.44 -17.13
N PRO A 51 -38.52 -2.66 -17.49
CA PRO A 51 -39.72 -3.22 -16.90
C PRO A 51 -39.55 -3.51 -15.39
N GLU A 52 -40.65 -3.50 -14.65
CA GLU A 52 -40.67 -3.54 -13.21
C GLU A 52 -40.05 -4.79 -12.54
N ARG A 53 -39.76 -5.83 -13.31
CA ARG A 53 -39.07 -7.06 -12.84
C ARG A 53 -38.20 -7.65 -13.92
N GLY A 54 -37.00 -8.03 -13.55
CA GLY A 54 -36.06 -8.70 -14.47
C GLY A 54 -34.62 -8.52 -14.07
N VAL A 55 -33.73 -9.11 -14.87
CA VAL A 55 -32.29 -8.91 -14.81
C VAL A 55 -31.92 -8.00 -15.97
N PHE A 56 -31.20 -6.93 -15.67
CA PHE A 56 -30.76 -5.93 -16.63
C PHE A 56 -29.24 -5.87 -16.68
N GLU A 57 -28.71 -5.68 -17.86
CA GLU A 57 -27.28 -5.53 -18.08
C GLU A 57 -26.98 -4.06 -18.43
N PHE A 58 -26.02 -3.48 -17.70
CA PHE A 58 -25.50 -2.15 -17.96
C PHE A 58 -24.02 -2.26 -18.30
N THR A 59 -23.64 -1.67 -19.42
CA THR A 59 -22.24 -1.59 -19.84
C THR A 59 -21.77 -0.14 -19.71
N PHE A 60 -20.62 0.06 -19.08
CA PHE A 60 -19.96 1.35 -18.94
C PHE A 60 -18.63 1.29 -19.68
N ASP A 61 -18.41 2.28 -20.55
CA ASP A 61 -17.16 2.43 -21.28
C ASP A 61 -16.39 3.65 -20.73
N PHE A 62 -15.30 3.36 -20.03
CA PHE A 62 -14.49 4.38 -19.38
C PHE A 62 -13.47 5.06 -20.34
N GLU A 63 -13.28 4.54 -21.55
CA GLU A 63 -12.32 5.11 -22.51
C GLU A 63 -12.93 6.18 -23.44
N ALA A 64 -14.20 6.07 -23.74
CA ALA A 64 -14.81 6.84 -24.82
C ALA A 64 -15.14 8.32 -24.48
N GLY A 65 -14.66 8.87 -23.39
CA GLY A 65 -14.93 10.27 -22.99
C GLY A 65 -16.37 10.56 -22.59
N LYS A 66 -17.23 9.54 -22.50
CA LYS A 66 -18.60 9.61 -21.98
C LYS A 66 -18.68 9.47 -20.46
N ALA A 67 -17.55 9.58 -19.80
CA ALA A 67 -17.38 9.32 -18.37
C ALA A 67 -18.39 10.09 -17.48
N SER A 68 -18.88 11.24 -17.90
CA SER A 68 -19.82 12.02 -17.07
C SER A 68 -21.25 11.45 -17.05
N GLU A 69 -21.75 10.94 -18.18
CA GLU A 69 -23.08 10.34 -18.28
C GLU A 69 -23.09 8.96 -17.65
N ASP A 70 -22.07 8.15 -17.96
CA ASP A 70 -21.91 6.82 -17.38
C ASP A 70 -21.67 6.89 -15.86
N PHE A 71 -20.95 7.91 -15.40
CA PHE A 71 -20.76 8.13 -13.97
C PHE A 71 -22.07 8.47 -13.24
N ALA A 72 -22.92 9.33 -13.82
CA ALA A 72 -24.22 9.65 -13.27
C ALA A 72 -25.14 8.41 -13.22
N ARG A 73 -25.13 7.59 -14.27
CA ARG A 73 -25.84 6.31 -14.31
C ARG A 73 -25.34 5.32 -13.24
N MET A 74 -24.05 5.21 -13.08
CA MET A 74 -23.43 4.35 -12.05
C MET A 74 -23.80 4.81 -10.63
N GLN A 75 -23.77 6.13 -10.38
CA GLN A 75 -24.22 6.68 -9.10
C GLN A 75 -25.72 6.39 -8.84
N ALA A 76 -26.55 6.49 -9.88
CA ALA A 76 -27.98 6.14 -9.79
C ALA A 76 -28.19 4.66 -9.44
N LEU A 77 -27.47 3.74 -10.08
CA LEU A 77 -27.51 2.32 -9.79
C LEU A 77 -27.03 2.01 -8.35
N VAL A 78 -25.96 2.66 -7.88
CA VAL A 78 -25.51 2.53 -6.49
C VAL A 78 -26.56 3.02 -5.50
N LEU A 79 -27.23 4.14 -5.78
CA LEU A 79 -28.30 4.66 -4.94
C LEU A 79 -29.48 3.68 -4.88
N LEU A 80 -29.92 3.17 -6.03
CA LEU A 80 -30.99 2.16 -6.11
C LEU A 80 -30.63 0.86 -5.38
N SER A 81 -29.37 0.44 -5.46
CA SER A 81 -28.87 -0.72 -4.72
C SER A 81 -28.88 -0.48 -3.19
N ARG A 82 -28.49 0.71 -2.73
CA ARG A 82 -28.55 1.07 -1.30
C ARG A 82 -29.98 1.17 -0.76
N LEU A 83 -30.91 1.45 -1.63
CA LEU A 83 -32.36 1.48 -1.32
C LEU A 83 -33.02 0.11 -1.48
N ASP A 84 -32.25 -0.96 -1.70
CA ASP A 84 -32.72 -2.33 -1.98
C ASP A 84 -33.71 -2.42 -3.17
N ALA A 85 -33.73 -1.39 -4.02
CA ALA A 85 -34.55 -1.40 -5.24
C ALA A 85 -33.87 -2.21 -6.35
N LEU A 86 -32.55 -2.28 -6.35
CA LEU A 86 -31.73 -3.09 -7.25
C LEU A 86 -30.75 -3.96 -6.46
N ARG A 87 -30.53 -5.17 -6.95
CA ARG A 87 -29.50 -6.07 -6.42
C ARG A 87 -28.46 -6.33 -7.48
N LEU A 88 -27.19 -6.14 -7.14
CA LEU A 88 -26.08 -6.49 -8.02
C LEU A 88 -25.90 -8.01 -8.04
N GLU A 89 -26.11 -8.63 -9.19
CA GLU A 89 -25.86 -10.07 -9.39
C GLU A 89 -24.48 -10.35 -9.93
N ARG A 90 -24.03 -9.55 -10.90
CA ARG A 90 -22.71 -9.72 -11.53
C ARG A 90 -22.10 -8.37 -11.87
N CYS A 91 -20.81 -8.25 -11.67
CA CYS A 91 -20.01 -7.12 -12.12
C CYS A 91 -18.75 -7.65 -12.80
N SER A 92 -18.61 -7.42 -14.08
CA SER A 92 -17.45 -7.86 -14.86
C SER A 92 -16.67 -6.66 -15.39
N LEU A 93 -15.34 -6.71 -15.28
CA LEU A 93 -14.41 -5.76 -15.89
C LEU A 93 -13.79 -6.41 -17.10
N SER A 94 -13.89 -5.77 -18.25
CA SER A 94 -13.26 -6.21 -19.50
C SER A 94 -12.14 -5.22 -19.85
N PRO A 95 -10.87 -5.69 -19.87
CA PRO A 95 -9.77 -4.86 -20.33
C PRO A 95 -9.90 -4.55 -21.82
N THR A 96 -9.44 -3.40 -22.25
CA THR A 96 -9.52 -2.91 -23.65
C THR A 96 -8.58 -3.68 -24.57
N ASP A 97 -7.50 -4.25 -24.03
CA ASP A 97 -6.50 -5.03 -24.79
C ASP A 97 -6.99 -6.44 -25.17
N GLY A 98 -8.25 -6.76 -24.92
CA GLY A 98 -8.84 -8.08 -25.20
C GLY A 98 -8.46 -9.17 -24.22
N ALA A 99 -7.84 -8.82 -23.08
CA ALA A 99 -7.59 -9.76 -22.01
C ALA A 99 -8.90 -10.29 -21.42
N LYS A 100 -8.82 -11.42 -20.71
CA LYS A 100 -10.00 -12.09 -20.14
C LYS A 100 -10.72 -11.17 -19.15
N SER A 101 -12.04 -11.05 -19.30
CA SER A 101 -12.86 -10.31 -18.35
C SER A 101 -12.82 -10.94 -16.96
N ILE A 102 -12.79 -10.09 -15.94
CA ILE A 102 -12.74 -10.47 -14.54
C ILE A 102 -14.11 -10.22 -13.92
N ASN A 103 -14.74 -11.26 -13.37
CA ASN A 103 -15.94 -11.11 -12.56
C ASN A 103 -15.55 -10.67 -11.15
N LEU A 104 -15.93 -9.46 -10.76
CA LEU A 104 -15.58 -8.90 -9.45
C LEU A 104 -16.20 -9.66 -8.27
N VAL A 105 -17.33 -10.31 -8.48
CA VAL A 105 -17.98 -11.10 -7.41
C VAL A 105 -17.18 -12.38 -7.13
N GLU A 106 -16.52 -12.92 -8.16
CA GLU A 106 -15.66 -14.11 -8.06
C GLU A 106 -14.18 -13.77 -7.81
N ALA A 107 -13.85 -12.48 -7.82
CA ALA A 107 -12.50 -12.03 -7.57
C ALA A 107 -12.06 -12.33 -6.13
N SER A 108 -10.76 -12.60 -5.94
CA SER A 108 -10.21 -12.77 -4.59
C SER A 108 -10.38 -11.51 -3.75
N SER A 109 -10.38 -11.66 -2.42
CA SER A 109 -10.50 -10.52 -1.48
C SER A 109 -9.46 -9.44 -1.77
N GLY A 110 -8.22 -9.82 -2.07
CA GLY A 110 -7.16 -8.87 -2.43
C GLY A 110 -7.43 -8.15 -3.75
N GLN A 111 -7.99 -8.83 -4.76
CA GLN A 111 -8.40 -8.21 -6.02
C GLN A 111 -9.51 -7.20 -5.80
N GLN A 112 -10.53 -7.58 -5.04
CA GLN A 112 -11.61 -6.67 -4.68
C GLN A 112 -11.09 -5.45 -3.91
N GLN A 113 -10.24 -5.67 -2.91
CA GLN A 113 -9.64 -4.61 -2.11
C GLN A 113 -8.86 -3.61 -2.97
N MET A 114 -7.96 -4.10 -3.84
CA MET A 114 -7.16 -3.26 -4.73
C MET A 114 -8.06 -2.43 -5.65
N LEU A 115 -9.04 -3.07 -6.30
CA LEU A 115 -9.94 -2.38 -7.21
C LEU A 115 -10.80 -1.33 -6.49
N CYS A 116 -11.37 -1.69 -5.34
CA CYS A 116 -12.15 -0.75 -4.54
C CYS A 116 -11.31 0.45 -4.08
N SER A 117 -10.06 0.21 -3.65
CA SER A 117 -9.14 1.27 -3.23
C SER A 117 -8.80 2.20 -4.39
N MET A 118 -8.41 1.65 -5.56
CA MET A 118 -8.04 2.46 -6.73
C MET A 118 -9.23 3.23 -7.30
N PHE A 119 -10.38 2.59 -7.46
CA PHE A 119 -11.60 3.28 -7.93
C PHE A 119 -12.11 4.31 -6.92
N GLY A 120 -12.07 4.00 -5.63
CA GLY A 120 -12.41 4.96 -4.58
C GLY A 120 -11.51 6.19 -4.63
N LEU A 121 -10.20 5.97 -4.78
CA LEU A 121 -9.24 7.05 -4.94
C LEU A 121 -9.53 7.90 -6.18
N MET A 122 -9.68 7.26 -7.35
CA MET A 122 -9.99 7.96 -8.62
C MET A 122 -11.29 8.77 -8.56
N SER A 123 -12.28 8.31 -7.82
CA SER A 123 -13.58 9.00 -7.73
C SER A 123 -13.56 10.26 -6.86
N GLU A 124 -12.67 10.32 -5.87
CA GLU A 124 -12.62 11.39 -4.88
C GLU A 124 -11.43 12.35 -5.10
N LEU A 125 -10.42 11.91 -5.82
CA LEU A 125 -9.17 12.65 -6.02
C LEU A 125 -9.41 13.93 -6.84
N ARG A 126 -8.73 14.99 -6.45
CA ARG A 126 -8.70 16.30 -7.14
C ARG A 126 -7.28 16.85 -7.10
N ASN A 127 -7.02 17.87 -7.92
CA ASN A 127 -5.77 18.61 -7.80
C ASN A 127 -5.60 19.21 -6.40
N ASN A 128 -4.37 19.20 -5.91
CA ASN A 128 -3.99 19.68 -4.57
C ASN A 128 -4.67 18.90 -3.42
N SER A 129 -4.89 17.60 -3.60
CA SER A 129 -5.43 16.72 -2.55
C SER A 129 -4.33 16.19 -1.64
N ILE A 130 -4.68 15.98 -0.37
CA ILE A 130 -3.90 15.15 0.55
C ILE A 130 -4.57 13.77 0.60
N VAL A 131 -3.78 12.73 0.35
CA VAL A 131 -4.22 11.32 0.36
C VAL A 131 -3.57 10.63 1.53
N LEU A 132 -4.39 10.07 2.42
CA LEU A 132 -3.94 9.28 3.56
C LEU A 132 -4.32 7.83 3.31
N ILE A 133 -3.32 6.94 3.31
CA ILE A 133 -3.50 5.50 3.10
C ILE A 133 -2.92 4.78 4.31
N ASP A 134 -3.74 3.95 4.95
CA ASP A 134 -3.35 3.17 6.10
C ASP A 134 -3.46 1.68 5.78
N GLU A 135 -2.37 0.95 6.00
CA GLU A 135 -2.23 -0.50 5.79
C GLU A 135 -2.82 -1.03 4.46
N PRO A 136 -2.38 -0.52 3.30
CA PRO A 136 -2.93 -0.95 2.02
C PRO A 136 -2.62 -2.42 1.69
N GLU A 137 -1.65 -3.03 2.38
CA GLU A 137 -1.26 -4.44 2.23
C GLU A 137 -2.30 -5.44 2.71
N LEU A 138 -3.25 -5.03 3.52
CA LEU A 138 -4.27 -5.94 4.06
C LEU A 138 -4.98 -6.68 2.93
N SER A 139 -4.95 -8.02 3.00
CA SER A 139 -5.51 -8.93 1.99
C SER A 139 -4.82 -8.91 0.63
N LEU A 140 -3.77 -8.12 0.41
CA LEU A 140 -3.05 -8.10 -0.86
C LEU A 140 -2.03 -9.25 -0.96
N HIS A 141 -2.03 -9.94 -2.10
CA HIS A 141 -0.97 -10.89 -2.44
C HIS A 141 0.39 -10.15 -2.53
N PRO A 142 1.52 -10.76 -2.15
CA PRO A 142 2.85 -10.13 -2.19
C PRO A 142 3.19 -9.44 -3.51
N THR A 143 2.88 -10.05 -4.65
CA THR A 143 3.08 -9.43 -5.98
C THR A 143 2.33 -8.10 -6.13
N TRP A 144 1.18 -7.96 -5.48
CA TRP A 144 0.38 -6.75 -5.54
C TRP A 144 0.87 -5.69 -4.58
N GLN A 145 1.41 -6.10 -3.43
CA GLN A 145 2.11 -5.20 -2.53
C GLN A 145 3.31 -4.54 -3.21
N MET A 146 4.11 -5.33 -3.94
CA MET A 146 5.25 -4.82 -4.73
C MET A 146 4.84 -3.82 -5.82
N SER A 147 3.70 -4.06 -6.50
CA SER A 147 3.20 -3.19 -7.57
C SER A 147 2.26 -2.08 -7.08
N PHE A 148 1.99 -1.98 -5.79
CA PHE A 148 1.02 -1.02 -5.23
C PHE A 148 1.38 0.42 -5.56
N LEU A 149 2.64 0.81 -5.35
CA LEU A 149 3.10 2.17 -5.60
C LEU A 149 3.09 2.53 -7.09
N ASP A 150 3.33 1.57 -8.00
CA ASP A 150 3.21 1.81 -9.45
C ASP A 150 1.77 2.15 -9.83
N ARG A 151 0.82 1.37 -9.33
CA ARG A 151 -0.60 1.60 -9.58
C ARG A 151 -1.08 2.91 -8.98
N LEU A 152 -0.65 3.22 -7.77
CA LEU A 152 -0.94 4.48 -7.11
C LEU A 152 -0.39 5.67 -7.91
N SER A 153 0.87 5.59 -8.35
CA SER A 153 1.49 6.60 -9.19
C SER A 153 0.72 6.83 -10.48
N SER A 154 0.32 5.76 -11.17
CA SER A 154 -0.47 5.86 -12.42
C SER A 154 -1.82 6.57 -12.22
N VAL A 155 -2.46 6.39 -11.07
CA VAL A 155 -3.68 7.14 -10.73
C VAL A 155 -3.37 8.61 -10.48
N LEU A 156 -2.27 8.90 -9.77
CA LEU A 156 -1.88 10.26 -9.39
C LEU A 156 -1.37 11.11 -10.56
N GLU A 157 -0.84 10.50 -11.63
CA GLU A 157 -0.35 11.18 -12.82
C GLU A 157 -1.41 12.09 -13.49
N GLN A 158 -2.69 11.79 -13.28
CA GLN A 158 -3.80 12.58 -13.81
C GLN A 158 -4.10 13.84 -12.99
N PHE A 159 -3.46 14.00 -11.83
CA PHE A 159 -3.72 15.07 -10.86
C PHE A 159 -2.43 15.80 -10.50
N THR A 160 -2.52 17.10 -10.25
CA THR A 160 -1.38 17.95 -9.90
C THR A 160 -1.42 18.40 -8.44
N GLY A 161 -0.24 18.53 -7.82
CA GLY A 161 -0.13 19.06 -6.46
C GLY A 161 -0.66 18.12 -5.37
N CYS A 162 -0.82 16.84 -5.66
CA CYS A 162 -1.24 15.85 -4.66
C CYS A 162 -0.09 15.46 -3.75
N HIS A 163 -0.38 15.30 -2.46
CA HIS A 163 0.55 14.78 -1.46
C HIS A 163 0.00 13.50 -0.87
N VAL A 164 0.80 12.44 -0.83
CA VAL A 164 0.40 11.13 -0.32
C VAL A 164 1.19 10.81 0.94
N ILE A 165 0.50 10.39 1.98
CA ILE A 165 1.07 9.83 3.20
C ILE A 165 0.55 8.41 3.33
N LEU A 166 1.46 7.44 3.32
CA LEU A 166 1.14 6.02 3.39
C LEU A 166 1.77 5.41 4.65
N ALA A 167 0.95 4.80 5.49
CA ALA A 167 1.40 4.00 6.61
C ALA A 167 1.31 2.52 6.25
N THR A 168 2.36 1.73 6.53
CA THR A 168 2.44 0.33 6.17
C THR A 168 3.31 -0.47 7.13
N HIS A 169 2.95 -1.73 7.35
CA HIS A 169 3.79 -2.75 7.97
C HIS A 169 4.39 -3.73 6.94
N SER A 170 4.17 -3.50 5.63
CA SER A 170 4.68 -4.36 4.57
C SER A 170 6.13 -4.03 4.21
N PRO A 171 7.08 -4.96 4.38
CA PRO A 171 8.45 -4.78 3.90
C PRO A 171 8.52 -4.68 2.37
N LEU A 172 7.56 -5.26 1.65
CA LEU A 172 7.50 -5.21 0.19
C LEU A 172 7.10 -3.82 -0.32
N ILE A 173 6.15 -3.16 0.35
CA ILE A 173 5.77 -1.77 0.01
C ILE A 173 6.91 -0.82 0.38
N ALA A 174 7.52 -0.98 1.55
CA ALA A 174 8.66 -0.17 1.98
C ALA A 174 9.87 -0.33 1.04
N GLN A 175 10.20 -1.55 0.66
CA GLN A 175 11.26 -1.84 -0.35
C GLN A 175 10.95 -1.15 -1.68
N SER A 176 9.72 -1.27 -2.17
CA SER A 176 9.30 -0.61 -3.41
C SER A 176 9.43 0.92 -3.31
N ALA A 177 9.13 1.51 -2.16
CA ALA A 177 9.28 2.95 -1.91
C ALA A 177 10.76 3.37 -1.96
N ILE A 178 11.65 2.63 -1.31
CA ILE A 178 13.10 2.88 -1.31
C ILE A 178 13.66 2.81 -2.74
N ILE A 179 13.35 1.75 -3.48
CA ILE A 179 13.81 1.56 -4.87
C ILE A 179 13.36 2.73 -5.76
N LYS A 180 12.18 3.26 -5.53
CA LYS A 180 11.59 4.38 -6.29
C LYS A 180 12.07 5.77 -5.82
N GLY A 181 12.90 5.84 -4.79
CA GLY A 181 13.35 7.09 -4.20
C GLY A 181 12.25 7.89 -3.50
N VAL A 182 11.19 7.22 -3.05
CA VAL A 182 10.15 7.83 -2.22
C VAL A 182 10.70 7.99 -0.80
N GLU A 183 10.40 9.11 -0.16
CA GLU A 183 10.81 9.34 1.23
C GLU A 183 10.16 8.31 2.17
N VAL A 184 10.99 7.61 2.94
CA VAL A 184 10.55 6.61 3.92
C VAL A 184 10.90 7.11 5.32
N LEU A 185 9.90 7.16 6.18
CA LEU A 185 10.06 7.54 7.59
C LEU A 185 9.83 6.30 8.47
N ARG A 186 10.84 5.96 9.27
CA ARG A 186 10.69 4.93 10.30
C ARG A 186 10.11 5.53 11.58
N MET A 187 8.96 5.01 11.99
CA MET A 187 8.30 5.41 13.22
C MET A 187 8.73 4.49 14.37
N ARG A 188 9.19 5.07 15.47
CA ARG A 188 9.52 4.32 16.69
C ARG A 188 8.72 4.86 17.87
N PRO A 189 7.99 3.99 18.59
CA PRO A 189 7.38 4.39 19.86
C PRO A 189 8.48 4.66 20.89
N SER A 190 8.31 5.72 21.66
CA SER A 190 9.06 6.01 22.88
C SER A 190 8.05 6.28 23.98
N ASP A 191 8.44 6.17 25.24
CA ASP A 191 7.54 6.16 26.42
C ASP A 191 6.49 7.28 26.43
N TYR A 192 6.74 8.40 25.76
CA TYR A 192 5.82 9.56 25.73
C TYR A 192 5.64 10.17 24.32
N VAL A 193 6.49 9.86 23.36
CA VAL A 193 6.48 10.51 22.03
C VAL A 193 6.91 9.51 20.97
N THR A 194 6.15 9.39 19.88
CA THR A 194 6.60 8.65 18.69
C THR A 194 7.59 9.49 17.90
N THR A 195 8.78 8.94 17.63
CA THR A 195 9.80 9.61 16.83
C THR A 195 9.77 9.11 15.39
N ALA A 196 9.82 10.04 14.43
CA ALA A 196 9.97 9.76 13.02
C ALA A 196 11.42 10.01 12.59
N THR A 197 12.06 9.00 12.01
CA THR A 197 13.44 9.12 11.51
C THR A 197 13.44 8.85 10.02
N PRO A 198 13.90 9.82 9.19
CA PRO A 198 14.03 9.59 7.76
C PRO A 198 15.12 8.54 7.49
N LEU A 199 14.85 7.64 6.55
CA LEU A 199 15.78 6.65 6.09
C LEU A 199 16.41 7.16 4.81
N TYR A 200 17.68 7.51 4.90
CA TYR A 200 18.50 7.90 3.75
C TYR A 200 19.12 6.62 3.15
N HIS A 201 18.44 6.00 2.19
CA HIS A 201 19.01 4.94 1.38
C HIS A 201 19.52 5.54 0.07
N GLN A 202 20.70 5.12 -0.36
CA GLN A 202 21.11 5.35 -1.74
C GLN A 202 20.15 4.52 -2.61
N ALA A 203 19.55 5.17 -3.61
CA ALA A 203 18.72 4.49 -4.58
C ALA A 203 19.49 3.33 -5.20
N GLY A 204 19.15 2.12 -4.84
CA GLY A 204 19.85 0.90 -5.23
C GLY A 204 18.96 -0.33 -5.04
N ASN A 205 19.51 -1.48 -5.39
CA ASN A 205 18.84 -2.77 -5.20
C ASN A 205 18.79 -3.15 -3.70
N THR A 206 17.78 -2.64 -3.00
CA THR A 206 17.51 -3.04 -1.62
C THR A 206 16.78 -4.38 -1.60
N SER A 207 17.29 -5.34 -0.85
CA SER A 207 16.61 -6.63 -0.67
C SER A 207 15.45 -6.54 0.33
N VAL A 208 14.53 -7.51 0.30
CA VAL A 208 13.46 -7.60 1.32
C VAL A 208 14.08 -7.86 2.70
N GLU A 209 15.13 -8.65 2.78
CA GLU A 209 15.85 -8.96 4.03
C GLU A 209 16.49 -7.70 4.63
N GLU A 210 17.15 -6.88 3.80
CA GLU A 210 17.69 -5.59 4.20
C GLU A 210 16.58 -4.66 4.72
N THR A 211 15.45 -4.59 4.01
CA THR A 211 14.31 -3.79 4.44
C THR A 211 13.75 -4.26 5.79
N LEU A 212 13.68 -5.57 6.03
CA LEU A 212 13.25 -6.13 7.32
C LEU A 212 14.20 -5.74 8.47
N VAL A 213 15.49 -5.84 8.25
CA VAL A 213 16.50 -5.51 9.27
C VAL A 213 16.57 -3.99 9.52
N ASP A 214 16.72 -3.19 8.46
CA ASP A 214 17.03 -1.77 8.59
C ASP A 214 15.79 -0.89 8.82
N VAL A 215 14.66 -1.21 8.18
CA VAL A 215 13.43 -0.44 8.32
C VAL A 215 12.61 -0.94 9.50
N PHE A 216 12.35 -2.26 9.54
CA PHE A 216 11.46 -2.85 10.54
C PHE A 216 12.17 -3.33 11.81
N SER A 217 13.51 -3.30 11.84
CA SER A 217 14.30 -3.83 12.95
C SER A 217 13.95 -5.30 13.28
N THR A 218 13.64 -6.07 12.24
CA THR A 218 13.26 -7.48 12.34
C THR A 218 14.39 -8.35 11.84
N PRO A 219 15.08 -9.12 12.72
CA PRO A 219 16.16 -10.00 12.31
C PRO A 219 15.65 -11.17 11.48
N VAL A 220 16.40 -11.51 10.40
CA VAL A 220 16.08 -12.64 9.52
C VAL A 220 17.10 -13.75 9.74
N PRO A 221 16.72 -14.92 10.29
CA PRO A 221 17.64 -16.00 10.56
C PRO A 221 18.27 -16.59 9.30
N GLY A 222 19.60 -16.82 9.33
CA GLY A 222 20.33 -17.42 8.22
C GLY A 222 20.34 -16.58 6.92
N SER A 223 20.18 -15.29 7.05
CA SER A 223 20.06 -14.35 5.94
C SER A 223 21.38 -14.18 5.20
N VAL A 224 21.31 -14.26 3.88
CA VAL A 224 22.46 -13.94 3.00
C VAL A 224 22.84 -12.46 3.12
N TYR A 225 21.87 -11.60 3.35
CA TYR A 225 22.06 -10.19 3.61
C TYR A 225 22.98 -9.96 4.82
N LEU A 226 22.69 -10.62 5.96
CA LEU A 226 23.53 -10.50 7.16
C LEU A 226 24.99 -10.89 6.87
N ALA A 227 25.21 -11.99 6.16
CA ALA A 227 26.56 -12.45 5.84
C ALA A 227 27.32 -11.42 4.97
N ASN A 228 26.66 -10.83 3.98
CA ASN A 228 27.23 -9.79 3.13
C ASN A 228 27.49 -8.50 3.92
N GLU A 229 26.53 -8.07 4.74
CA GLU A 229 26.69 -6.88 5.58
C GLU A 229 27.86 -7.02 6.56
N LEU A 230 27.98 -8.18 7.22
CA LEU A 230 29.12 -8.46 8.11
C LEU A 230 30.46 -8.38 7.36
N PHE A 231 30.50 -8.92 6.13
CA PHE A 231 31.69 -8.85 5.29
C PHE A 231 32.07 -7.41 4.91
N GLU A 232 31.08 -6.59 4.51
CA GLU A 232 31.29 -5.18 4.17
C GLU A 232 31.77 -4.39 5.39
N ILE A 233 31.07 -4.50 6.53
CA ILE A 233 31.43 -3.79 7.78
C ILE A 233 32.85 -4.14 8.21
N VAL A 234 33.24 -5.42 8.18
CA VAL A 234 34.59 -5.84 8.56
C VAL A 234 35.63 -5.28 7.58
N THR A 235 35.34 -5.35 6.28
CA THR A 235 36.26 -4.85 5.24
C THR A 235 36.44 -3.34 5.35
N GLU A 236 35.42 -2.57 5.59
CA GLU A 236 35.50 -1.11 5.78
C GLU A 236 36.23 -0.76 7.09
N GLY A 237 35.92 -1.48 8.16
CA GLY A 237 36.60 -1.27 9.44
C GLY A 237 38.07 -1.59 9.43
N GLU A 238 38.52 -2.62 8.67
CA GLU A 238 39.92 -3.00 8.54
C GLU A 238 40.74 -2.04 7.62
N ARG A 239 40.08 -1.50 6.58
CA ARG A 239 40.74 -0.62 5.59
C ARG A 239 40.64 0.86 5.93
N GLY A 240 39.70 1.23 6.81
CA GLY A 240 39.43 2.60 7.17
C GLY A 240 40.36 3.18 8.24
N ASP A 241 40.13 4.43 8.55
CA ASP A 241 40.74 5.10 9.67
C ASP A 241 40.12 4.68 11.01
N LYS A 242 40.63 5.22 12.11
CA LYS A 242 40.10 4.94 13.45
C LYS A 242 38.62 5.25 13.59
N LYS A 243 38.11 6.25 12.87
CA LYS A 243 36.68 6.63 12.86
C LYS A 243 35.83 5.56 12.17
N ALA A 244 36.27 5.07 11.01
CA ALA A 244 35.60 3.98 10.29
C ALA A 244 35.57 2.71 11.14
N LEU A 245 36.61 2.38 11.87
CA LEU A 245 36.63 1.26 12.79
C LEU A 245 35.61 1.42 13.95
N GLU A 246 35.53 2.61 14.54
CA GLU A 246 34.56 2.91 15.59
C GLU A 246 33.10 2.80 15.08
N GLU A 247 32.84 3.31 13.88
CA GLU A 247 31.53 3.21 13.20
C GLU A 247 31.18 1.75 12.88
N ALA A 248 32.12 0.96 12.35
CA ALA A 248 31.96 -0.46 12.09
C ALA A 248 31.61 -1.26 13.37
N LEU A 249 32.37 -1.03 14.44
CA LEU A 249 32.10 -1.68 15.74
C LEU A 249 30.74 -1.26 16.33
N ALA A 250 30.34 0.00 16.17
CA ALA A 250 29.03 0.47 16.61
C ALA A 250 27.89 -0.23 15.84
N ARG A 251 28.04 -0.39 14.51
CA ARG A 251 27.07 -1.09 13.68
C ARG A 251 26.97 -2.58 14.04
N LEU A 252 28.09 -3.28 14.24
CA LEU A 252 28.09 -4.67 14.67
C LEU A 252 27.43 -4.87 16.04
N ARG A 253 27.64 -3.94 16.99
CA ARG A 253 26.97 -3.99 18.30
C ARG A 253 25.46 -3.78 18.17
N GLN A 254 25.04 -2.90 17.29
CA GLN A 254 23.61 -2.70 17.00
C GLN A 254 22.98 -3.95 16.41
N LEU A 255 23.63 -4.61 15.45
CA LEU A 255 23.16 -5.89 14.90
C LEU A 255 23.14 -6.98 15.99
N SER A 256 24.19 -7.09 16.82
CA SER A 256 24.21 -8.04 17.92
C SER A 256 23.06 -7.85 18.89
N PHE A 257 22.73 -6.61 19.24
CA PHE A 257 21.58 -6.29 20.08
C PHE A 257 20.26 -6.67 19.42
N LEU A 258 20.10 -6.38 18.13
CA LEU A 258 18.91 -6.71 17.37
C LEU A 258 18.66 -8.23 17.31
N TYR A 259 19.70 -9.00 16.98
CA TYR A 259 19.59 -10.46 16.87
C TYR A 259 19.53 -11.17 18.23
N ALA A 260 20.00 -10.53 19.31
CA ALA A 260 19.86 -11.06 20.67
C ALA A 260 18.46 -10.86 21.25
N ASN A 261 17.74 -9.81 20.85
CA ASN A 261 16.42 -9.45 21.35
C ASN A 261 15.30 -9.69 20.32
N GLY A 262 15.55 -10.48 19.27
CA GLY A 262 14.51 -10.90 18.33
C GLY A 262 13.42 -11.72 19.02
N GLU A 263 12.26 -11.85 18.35
CA GLU A 263 11.10 -12.56 18.92
C GLU A 263 11.43 -13.95 19.49
N GLU A 264 10.88 -14.26 20.66
CA GLU A 264 11.02 -15.55 21.32
C GLU A 264 10.56 -16.69 20.40
N GLY A 265 11.48 -17.56 20.00
CA GLY A 265 11.20 -18.76 19.20
C GLY A 265 11.99 -18.89 17.91
N LEU A 266 12.65 -17.83 17.42
CA LEU A 266 13.58 -17.89 16.30
C LEU A 266 15.01 -18.10 16.83
N SER A 267 15.66 -19.21 16.40
CA SER A 267 17.04 -19.49 16.81
C SER A 267 18.02 -18.66 16.01
N HIS A 268 18.46 -17.54 16.57
CA HIS A 268 19.50 -16.67 16.02
C HIS A 268 20.93 -17.04 16.49
N GLY A 269 21.12 -18.21 17.08
CA GLY A 269 22.39 -18.59 17.70
C GLY A 269 23.58 -18.58 16.74
N GLN A 270 23.40 -19.06 15.50
CA GLN A 270 24.46 -19.05 14.48
C GLN A 270 24.76 -17.64 13.98
N ASP A 271 23.72 -16.83 13.77
CA ASP A 271 23.86 -15.44 13.32
C ASP A 271 24.59 -14.59 14.37
N LEU A 272 24.21 -14.73 15.64
CA LEU A 272 24.90 -14.10 16.78
C LEU A 272 26.36 -14.53 16.88
N GLU A 273 26.65 -15.82 16.65
CA GLU A 273 28.04 -16.30 16.62
C GLU A 273 28.85 -15.66 15.50
N MET A 274 28.28 -15.49 14.30
CA MET A 274 28.91 -14.79 13.17
C MET A 274 29.16 -13.32 13.52
N ILE A 275 28.18 -12.61 14.07
CA ILE A 275 28.33 -11.21 14.49
C ILE A 275 29.43 -11.07 15.56
N HIS A 276 29.45 -11.95 16.55
CA HIS A 276 30.49 -11.92 17.58
C HIS A 276 31.88 -12.24 17.03
N LYS A 277 31.99 -13.12 16.03
CA LYS A 277 33.27 -13.35 15.32
C LYS A 277 33.74 -12.11 14.59
N ALA A 278 32.83 -11.41 13.88
CA ALA A 278 33.15 -10.16 13.19
C ALA A 278 33.65 -9.08 14.17
N ILE A 279 33.00 -8.92 15.32
CA ILE A 279 33.43 -7.99 16.37
C ILE A 279 34.86 -8.32 16.84
N ARG A 280 35.12 -9.61 17.11
CA ARG A 280 36.47 -10.05 17.57
C ARG A 280 37.53 -9.79 16.52
N LEU A 281 37.27 -10.02 15.23
CA LEU A 281 38.22 -9.75 14.15
C LEU A 281 38.62 -8.30 14.14
N LEU A 282 37.67 -7.36 14.17
CA LEU A 282 37.98 -5.93 14.17
C LEU A 282 38.68 -5.47 15.45
N GLN A 283 38.43 -6.08 16.61
CA GLN A 283 39.12 -5.77 17.84
C GLN A 283 40.59 -6.22 17.80
N LEU A 284 40.86 -7.42 17.27
CA LEU A 284 42.19 -7.95 17.12
C LEU A 284 43.01 -7.15 16.09
N SER A 285 42.39 -6.68 15.00
CA SER A 285 43.01 -5.82 14.00
C SER A 285 43.46 -4.48 14.59
N ASN A 286 42.74 -3.95 15.58
CA ASN A 286 43.08 -2.71 16.28
C ASN A 286 44.19 -2.89 17.33
N GLU A 287 44.41 -4.10 17.84
CA GLU A 287 45.44 -4.41 18.84
C GLU A 287 46.77 -4.83 18.22
N ALA A 288 46.83 -5.08 16.91
CA ALA A 288 48.07 -5.39 16.21
C ALA A 288 48.93 -4.11 16.15
N PRO A 289 50.15 -4.09 16.77
CA PRO A 289 51.03 -2.94 16.67
C PRO A 289 51.45 -2.79 15.19
N ASP A 290 51.55 -1.54 14.72
CA ASP A 290 52.24 -1.18 13.47
C ASP A 290 53.63 -1.79 13.49
N GLU A 291 53.81 -2.97 12.94
CA GLU A 291 55.15 -3.44 12.57
C GLU A 291 55.62 -2.57 11.40
N ASN A 292 56.12 -1.40 11.77
CA ASN A 292 57.00 -0.64 10.89
C ASN A 292 58.11 -1.58 10.44
N PHE A 293 58.03 -2.07 9.23
CA PHE A 293 59.22 -2.49 8.49
C PHE A 293 60.10 -1.27 8.34
N SER A 294 60.96 -1.03 9.33
CA SER A 294 62.12 -0.22 9.15
C SER A 294 63.06 -1.02 8.26
N ASP A 295 63.10 -0.68 6.99
CA ASP A 295 64.17 -1.07 6.09
C ASP A 295 65.51 -0.58 6.69
N ALA A 296 66.28 -1.55 7.11
CA ALA A 296 67.69 -1.33 7.36
C ALA A 296 68.46 -1.79 6.12
N GLU A 297 69.12 -0.80 5.50
CA GLU A 297 70.33 -0.83 4.61
C GLU A 297 70.38 -1.91 3.54
#